data_5fa9feb9d6102932dbc32aec8374e774
#
_entry.id   5fa9feb9d6102932dbc32aec8374e774
#
_cell.length_a   1.000
_cell.length_b   1.000
_cell.length_c   1.000
_cell.angle_alpha   90.00
_cell.angle_beta   90.00
_cell.angle_gamma   90.00
#
_symmetry.space_group_name_H-M   'P 1'
#
loop_
_entity.id
_entity.type
_entity.pdbx_description
1 polymer ?
#
loop_
_entity_poly.entity_id
_entity_poly.type
_entity_poly.pdbx_seq_one_letter_code
_entity_poly.pdbx_strand_id
1 'polypeptide(L)'
;MKVISALLLLIVIVATACDAVIIRDQLNPIPQSASPTLVIIPTKETVLDATYSHQLGVEVIYFAAGCFWGTEKLMQSIPGVDAAVSGYANGLAEIVPTYEQVVSGATGYRETVRVEYKPDVISLDALVFAYYHVIDPTIANAQGYDVGTQYQTGIYYADDAARETVERITAIERQRNESFVVEIKPLERFYEAEEYHQ
;
A
#
# COMPACT_ATOMS: atom_id res chain seq x y z
N MET A 1 -0.29 -60.03 -41.86
CA MET A 1 -1.20 -61.08 -41.33
C MET A 1 -1.45 -60.80 -39.86
N LYS A 2 -2.66 -60.60 -39.46
CA LYS A 2 -3.44 -60.69 -38.22
C LYS A 2 -4.25 -59.42 -38.02
N VAL A 3 -5.39 -59.57 -38.42
CA VAL A 3 -6.81 -59.48 -38.10
C VAL A 3 -7.11 -58.61 -36.87
N ILE A 4 -7.78 -57.48 -37.15
CA ILE A 4 -8.38 -56.58 -36.18
C ILE A 4 -9.81 -57.06 -35.97
N SER A 5 -10.19 -57.41 -34.74
CA SER A 5 -11.55 -57.75 -34.35
C SER A 5 -12.21 -56.51 -33.70
N ALA A 6 -13.20 -55.98 -34.38
CA ALA A 6 -14.04 -54.90 -33.86
C ALA A 6 -15.16 -55.50 -33.00
N LEU A 7 -15.30 -55.07 -31.77
CA LEU A 7 -16.39 -55.39 -30.86
C LEU A 7 -17.38 -54.22 -30.84
N LEU A 8 -18.53 -54.40 -31.49
CA LEU A 8 -19.67 -53.48 -31.42
C LEU A 8 -20.42 -53.75 -30.10
N LEU A 9 -20.49 -52.75 -29.24
CA LEU A 9 -21.32 -52.80 -28.04
C LEU A 9 -22.65 -52.10 -28.33
N LEU A 10 -23.74 -52.89 -28.36
CA LEU A 10 -25.11 -52.45 -28.57
C LEU A 10 -25.66 -51.94 -27.24
N ILE A 11 -25.94 -50.65 -27.11
CA ILE A 11 -26.64 -50.11 -25.95
C ILE A 11 -28.14 -50.10 -26.22
N VAL A 12 -28.87 -50.90 -25.47
CA VAL A 12 -30.32 -50.92 -25.45
C VAL A 12 -30.82 -49.84 -24.51
N ILE A 13 -31.51 -48.82 -25.04
CA ILE A 13 -32.21 -47.82 -24.24
C ILE A 13 -33.59 -48.36 -23.89
N VAL A 14 -33.81 -48.66 -22.62
CA VAL A 14 -35.15 -48.96 -22.08
C VAL A 14 -35.77 -47.64 -21.62
N ALA A 15 -36.75 -47.16 -22.35
CA ALA A 15 -37.59 -46.04 -21.95
C ALA A 15 -38.67 -46.56 -21.00
N THR A 16 -38.59 -46.21 -19.72
CA THR A 16 -39.70 -46.35 -18.78
C THR A 16 -40.42 -45.01 -18.66
N ALA A 17 -41.66 -45.01 -19.13
CA ALA A 17 -42.59 -43.90 -18.88
C ALA A 17 -42.89 -43.83 -17.38
N CYS A 18 -42.66 -42.68 -16.77
CA CYS A 18 -43.17 -42.35 -15.44
C CYS A 18 -44.02 -41.09 -15.55
N ASP A 19 -45.22 -41.22 -15.06
CA ASP A 19 -46.29 -40.24 -15.08
C ASP A 19 -45.86 -38.89 -14.47
N ALA A 20 -46.09 -37.83 -15.24
CA ALA A 20 -45.92 -36.47 -14.77
C ALA A 20 -47.11 -36.09 -13.85
N VAL A 21 -46.89 -36.11 -12.57
CA VAL A 21 -47.78 -35.45 -11.60
C VAL A 21 -47.55 -33.94 -11.68
N ILE A 22 -48.49 -33.22 -12.29
CA ILE A 22 -48.49 -31.76 -12.31
C ILE A 22 -48.93 -31.27 -10.94
N ILE A 23 -47.98 -30.95 -10.08
CA ILE A 23 -48.23 -30.16 -8.87
C ILE A 23 -48.27 -28.70 -9.33
N ARG A 24 -49.47 -28.13 -9.45
CA ARG A 24 -49.71 -26.71 -9.53
C ARG A 24 -49.47 -26.14 -8.15
N ASP A 25 -48.22 -25.81 -7.86
CA ASP A 25 -47.92 -25.05 -6.68
C ASP A 25 -48.21 -23.57 -6.93
N GLN A 26 -48.99 -23.01 -6.04
CA GLN A 26 -49.42 -21.61 -6.05
C GLN A 26 -48.19 -20.73 -5.94
N LEU A 27 -47.77 -20.12 -7.03
CA LEU A 27 -46.79 -19.04 -6.97
C LEU A 27 -47.40 -17.82 -6.24
N ASN A 28 -47.16 -17.73 -4.95
CA ASN A 28 -47.33 -16.45 -4.24
C ASN A 28 -46.41 -15.42 -4.90
N PRO A 29 -46.89 -14.23 -5.27
CA PRO A 29 -46.01 -13.17 -5.78
C PRO A 29 -44.99 -12.84 -4.70
N ILE A 30 -43.71 -13.03 -5.04
CA ILE A 30 -42.60 -12.53 -4.22
C ILE A 30 -42.84 -11.03 -4.03
N PRO A 31 -42.96 -10.52 -2.79
CA PRO A 31 -43.02 -9.07 -2.61
C PRO A 31 -41.76 -8.49 -3.22
N GLN A 32 -41.92 -7.52 -4.13
CA GLN A 32 -40.82 -6.75 -4.66
C GLN A 32 -40.16 -6.06 -3.47
N SER A 33 -39.13 -6.72 -2.94
CA SER A 33 -38.29 -6.21 -1.87
C SER A 33 -37.66 -4.93 -2.36
N ALA A 34 -37.87 -3.88 -1.57
CA ALA A 34 -37.23 -2.60 -1.67
C ALA A 34 -35.75 -2.77 -2.08
N SER A 35 -35.32 -1.97 -3.05
CA SER A 35 -33.91 -1.83 -3.39
C SER A 35 -33.08 -1.74 -2.11
N PRO A 36 -31.97 -2.47 -1.96
CA PRO A 36 -31.14 -2.32 -0.80
C PRO A 36 -30.67 -0.86 -0.77
N THR A 37 -31.20 -0.11 0.17
CA THR A 37 -30.64 1.19 0.51
C THR A 37 -29.23 0.90 0.97
N LEU A 38 -28.25 1.25 0.15
CA LEU A 38 -26.85 1.26 0.54
C LEU A 38 -26.76 2.19 1.76
N VAL A 39 -26.78 1.59 2.93
CA VAL A 39 -26.40 2.28 4.16
C VAL A 39 -24.90 2.51 4.01
N ILE A 40 -24.54 3.69 3.49
CA ILE A 40 -23.17 4.17 3.57
C ILE A 40 -22.95 4.40 5.08
N ILE A 41 -22.39 3.40 5.73
CA ILE A 41 -21.80 3.59 7.05
C ILE A 41 -20.65 4.56 6.74
N PRO A 42 -20.63 5.79 7.30
CA PRO A 42 -19.49 6.65 7.17
C PRO A 42 -18.36 5.92 7.92
N THR A 43 -17.53 5.18 7.18
CA THR A 43 -16.21 4.85 7.66
C THR A 43 -15.59 6.20 7.94
N LYS A 44 -15.15 6.44 9.16
CA LYS A 44 -14.35 7.60 9.53
C LYS A 44 -13.22 7.63 8.50
N GLU A 45 -13.37 8.50 7.50
CA GLU A 45 -12.39 8.69 6.45
C GLU A 45 -11.14 9.15 7.19
N THR A 46 -10.24 8.23 7.41
CA THR A 46 -8.92 8.57 7.95
C THR A 46 -8.26 9.30 6.79
N VAL A 47 -8.22 10.62 6.87
CA VAL A 47 -7.52 11.44 5.89
C VAL A 47 -6.04 11.12 6.06
N LEU A 48 -5.55 10.18 5.25
CA LEU A 48 -4.16 9.72 5.31
C LEU A 48 -3.22 10.83 4.83
N ASP A 49 -3.56 11.45 3.72
CA ASP A 49 -2.85 12.59 3.13
C ASP A 49 -3.87 13.49 2.42
N ALA A 50 -4.18 14.64 3.04
CA ALA A 50 -5.18 15.56 2.51
C ALA A 50 -4.70 16.35 1.28
N THR A 51 -3.42 16.37 1.02
CA THR A 51 -2.79 17.11 -0.08
C THR A 51 -2.53 16.24 -1.30
N TYR A 52 -2.52 14.91 -1.13
CA TYR A 52 -2.36 13.97 -2.23
C TYR A 52 -3.69 13.73 -2.95
N SER A 53 -3.68 13.90 -4.25
CA SER A 53 -4.77 13.52 -5.14
C SER A 53 -4.30 12.42 -6.08
N HIS A 54 -4.92 11.24 -5.98
CA HIS A 54 -4.58 10.11 -6.85
C HIS A 54 -4.69 10.48 -8.33
N GLN A 55 -3.61 10.22 -9.07
CA GLN A 55 -3.52 10.43 -10.52
C GLN A 55 -3.42 9.07 -11.24
N LEU A 56 -4.10 8.95 -12.37
CA LEU A 56 -4.05 7.73 -13.17
C LEU A 56 -2.62 7.46 -13.67
N GLY A 57 -2.10 6.27 -13.38
CA GLY A 57 -0.74 5.85 -13.77
C GLY A 57 0.37 6.42 -12.88
N VAL A 58 0.02 7.02 -11.74
CA VAL A 58 0.96 7.46 -10.70
C VAL A 58 0.63 6.75 -9.41
N GLU A 59 1.64 6.18 -8.77
CA GLU A 59 1.57 5.55 -7.46
C GLU A 59 2.33 6.37 -6.43
N VAL A 60 2.11 6.09 -5.14
CA VAL A 60 2.69 6.85 -4.03
C VAL A 60 3.30 5.96 -2.98
N ILE A 61 4.44 6.38 -2.44
CA ILE A 61 5.11 5.78 -1.28
C ILE A 61 5.72 6.89 -0.41
N TYR A 62 5.93 6.64 0.87
CA TYR A 62 6.43 7.62 1.82
C TYR A 62 7.72 7.11 2.48
N PHE A 63 8.81 7.88 2.35
CA PHE A 63 10.13 7.52 2.87
C PHE A 63 10.60 8.49 3.97
N ALA A 64 10.81 7.97 5.17
CA ALA A 64 11.51 8.64 6.24
C ALA A 64 12.97 8.13 6.26
N ALA A 65 13.93 8.99 5.94
CA ALA A 65 15.33 8.62 5.74
C ALA A 65 16.31 9.57 6.45
N GLY A 66 15.94 10.07 7.62
CA GLY A 66 16.64 11.16 8.29
C GLY A 66 16.15 12.53 7.80
N CYS A 67 17.05 13.46 7.54
CA CYS A 67 16.67 14.78 7.01
C CYS A 67 15.95 14.65 5.65
N PHE A 68 14.74 15.20 5.58
CA PHE A 68 13.90 15.08 4.37
C PHE A 68 14.46 15.83 3.16
N TRP A 69 15.26 16.91 3.33
CA TRP A 69 15.87 17.63 2.19
C TRP A 69 16.79 16.74 1.36
N GLY A 70 17.61 15.91 2.01
CA GLY A 70 18.49 14.97 1.32
C GLY A 70 17.69 13.89 0.60
N THR A 71 16.66 13.38 1.25
CA THR A 71 15.76 12.35 0.71
C THR A 71 14.95 12.89 -0.46
N GLU A 72 14.37 14.06 -0.34
CA GLU A 72 13.62 14.73 -1.41
C GLU A 72 14.51 14.93 -2.66
N LYS A 73 15.69 15.51 -2.45
CA LYS A 73 16.65 15.74 -3.55
C LYS A 73 17.06 14.45 -4.25
N LEU A 74 17.29 13.39 -3.50
CA LEU A 74 17.58 12.08 -4.07
C LEU A 74 16.40 11.60 -4.93
N MET A 75 15.20 11.57 -4.36
CA MET A 75 14.01 11.03 -5.06
C MET A 75 13.68 11.85 -6.31
N GLN A 76 13.76 13.17 -6.26
CA GLN A 76 13.59 14.05 -7.43
C GLN A 76 14.60 13.76 -8.55
N SER A 77 15.77 13.20 -8.23
CA SER A 77 16.80 12.88 -9.23
C SER A 77 16.56 11.55 -9.97
N ILE A 78 15.61 10.73 -9.51
CA ILE A 78 15.38 9.40 -10.06
C ILE A 78 14.40 9.48 -11.24
N PRO A 79 14.77 9.02 -12.44
CA PRO A 79 13.87 8.99 -13.59
C PRO A 79 12.62 8.13 -13.28
N GLY A 80 11.45 8.68 -13.51
CA GLY A 80 10.16 8.02 -13.23
C GLY A 80 9.51 8.50 -11.93
N VAL A 81 10.23 9.21 -11.07
CA VAL A 81 9.62 9.99 -9.98
C VAL A 81 9.03 11.26 -10.59
N ASP A 82 7.74 11.47 -10.34
CA ASP A 82 6.96 12.60 -10.87
C ASP A 82 6.97 13.78 -9.89
N ALA A 83 6.88 13.47 -8.60
CA ALA A 83 7.02 14.44 -7.52
C ALA A 83 7.65 13.80 -6.28
N ALA A 84 8.40 14.59 -5.53
CA ALA A 84 8.84 14.26 -4.19
C ALA A 84 8.64 15.50 -3.32
N VAL A 85 7.93 15.35 -2.20
CA VAL A 85 7.43 16.44 -1.37
C VAL A 85 7.78 16.17 0.08
N SER A 86 8.52 17.09 0.70
CA SER A 86 8.88 17.01 2.12
C SER A 86 7.68 17.22 3.03
N GLY A 87 7.62 16.47 4.12
CA GLY A 87 6.50 16.54 5.08
C GLY A 87 6.77 15.76 6.36
N TYR A 88 5.72 15.54 7.10
CA TYR A 88 5.72 14.89 8.41
C TYR A 88 4.71 13.76 8.43
N ALA A 89 5.14 12.54 8.80
CA ALA A 89 4.26 11.37 8.82
C ALA A 89 4.14 10.71 10.19
N ASN A 90 2.99 10.06 10.41
CA ASN A 90 2.72 9.08 11.46
C ASN A 90 2.99 9.55 12.90
N GLY A 91 2.74 10.82 13.19
CA GLY A 91 2.77 11.37 14.55
C GLY A 91 1.42 11.30 15.27
N LEU A 92 1.29 12.03 16.35
CA LEU A 92 0.10 12.07 17.19
C LEU A 92 -1.11 12.61 16.41
N ALA A 93 -2.26 11.92 16.51
CA ALA A 93 -3.45 12.19 15.73
C ALA A 93 -4.08 13.57 15.98
N GLU A 94 -3.89 14.10 17.17
CA GLU A 94 -4.49 15.34 17.65
C GLU A 94 -3.70 16.58 17.22
N ILE A 95 -2.54 16.39 16.59
CA ILE A 95 -1.61 17.47 16.24
C ILE A 95 -1.52 17.60 14.72
N VAL A 96 -1.83 18.79 14.20
CA VAL A 96 -1.35 19.22 12.88
C VAL A 96 0.04 19.79 13.11
N PRO A 97 1.12 19.14 12.59
CA PRO A 97 2.48 19.48 12.97
C PRO A 97 2.95 20.80 12.36
N THR A 98 3.81 21.49 13.09
CA THR A 98 4.72 22.49 12.53
C THR A 98 6.16 22.02 12.70
N TYR A 99 7.09 22.54 11.90
CA TYR A 99 8.49 22.19 12.01
C TYR A 99 9.03 22.31 13.43
N GLU A 100 8.76 23.43 14.10
CA GLU A 100 9.20 23.70 15.47
C GLU A 100 8.70 22.64 16.47
N GLN A 101 7.47 22.17 16.28
CA GLN A 101 6.90 21.10 17.11
C GLN A 101 7.56 19.75 16.80
N VAL A 102 7.81 19.45 15.53
CA VAL A 102 8.42 18.17 15.10
C VAL A 102 9.85 18.06 15.63
N VAL A 103 10.67 19.09 15.48
CA VAL A 103 12.07 19.08 15.96
C VAL A 103 12.18 18.99 17.46
N SER A 104 11.14 19.35 18.21
CA SER A 104 11.10 19.14 19.67
C SER A 104 11.09 17.65 20.06
N GLY A 105 10.75 16.75 19.10
CA GLY A 105 10.61 15.31 19.33
C GLY A 105 9.32 14.90 20.05
N ALA A 106 8.49 15.84 20.51
CA ALA A 106 7.32 15.55 21.32
C ALA A 106 6.10 15.09 20.51
N THR A 107 6.07 15.36 19.21
CA THR A 107 4.91 15.07 18.35
C THR A 107 4.85 13.64 17.82
N GLY A 108 5.96 12.92 17.86
CA GLY A 108 6.09 11.59 17.27
C GLY A 108 6.12 11.57 15.75
N TYR A 109 6.01 12.72 15.08
CA TYR A 109 6.14 12.80 13.61
C TYR A 109 7.57 12.52 13.15
N ARG A 110 7.67 11.91 11.96
CA ARG A 110 8.93 11.67 11.26
C ARG A 110 9.04 12.64 10.09
N GLU A 111 10.23 13.20 9.87
CA GLU A 111 10.55 13.85 8.61
C GLU A 111 10.46 12.81 7.50
N THR A 112 9.60 13.05 6.54
CA THR A 112 9.18 12.05 5.55
C THR A 112 9.00 12.72 4.20
N VAL A 113 9.37 12.02 3.13
CA VAL A 113 9.14 12.46 1.76
C VAL A 113 8.04 11.62 1.14
N ARG A 114 6.96 12.26 0.67
CA ARG A 114 5.99 11.65 -0.24
C ARG A 114 6.62 11.55 -1.61
N VAL A 115 6.65 10.36 -2.19
CA VAL A 115 7.21 10.09 -3.51
C VAL A 115 6.09 9.61 -4.43
N GLU A 116 5.78 10.40 -5.44
CA GLU A 116 4.83 10.07 -6.51
C GLU A 116 5.64 9.57 -7.71
N TYR A 117 5.32 8.39 -8.22
CA TYR A 117 6.13 7.76 -9.27
C TYR A 117 5.28 7.04 -10.31
N LYS A 118 5.82 6.89 -11.51
CA LYS A 118 5.22 6.16 -12.63
C LYS A 118 5.71 4.72 -12.63
N PRO A 119 4.87 3.74 -12.24
CA PRO A 119 5.28 2.33 -12.12
C PRO A 119 5.73 1.72 -13.47
N ASP A 120 5.26 2.27 -14.59
CA ASP A 120 5.72 1.87 -15.93
C ASP A 120 7.16 2.33 -16.26
N VAL A 121 7.71 3.28 -15.49
CA VAL A 121 9.06 3.83 -15.68
C VAL A 121 10.01 3.34 -14.60
N ILE A 122 9.58 3.35 -13.36
CA ILE A 122 10.36 2.88 -12.21
C ILE A 122 9.49 2.04 -11.28
N SER A 123 9.96 0.86 -10.89
CA SER A 123 9.25 0.00 -9.96
C SER A 123 9.43 0.47 -8.51
N LEU A 124 8.45 0.15 -7.65
CA LEU A 124 8.58 0.35 -6.21
C LEU A 124 9.79 -0.41 -5.63
N ASP A 125 10.11 -1.60 -6.17
CA ASP A 125 11.32 -2.35 -5.82
C ASP A 125 12.58 -1.50 -5.95
N ALA A 126 12.73 -0.80 -7.06
CA ALA A 126 13.90 0.03 -7.33
C ALA A 126 13.96 1.24 -6.38
N LEU A 127 12.82 1.86 -6.06
CA LEU A 127 12.74 2.97 -5.12
C LEU A 127 13.09 2.53 -3.70
N VAL A 128 12.56 1.40 -3.22
CA VAL A 128 12.88 0.84 -1.91
C VAL A 128 14.34 0.42 -1.84
N PHE A 129 14.89 -0.12 -2.94
CA PHE A 129 16.31 -0.43 -3.02
C PHE A 129 17.17 0.84 -2.92
N ALA A 130 16.83 1.90 -3.65
CA ALA A 130 17.52 3.20 -3.56
C ALA A 130 17.46 3.77 -2.14
N TYR A 131 16.31 3.67 -1.48
CA TYR A 131 16.13 4.07 -0.09
C TYR A 131 17.12 3.36 0.85
N TYR A 132 17.24 2.04 0.78
CA TYR A 132 18.16 1.27 1.64
C TYR A 132 19.64 1.54 1.34
N HIS A 133 19.97 2.12 0.20
CA HIS A 133 21.35 2.49 -0.14
C HIS A 133 21.82 3.79 0.50
N VAL A 134 20.90 4.60 1.01
CA VAL A 134 21.24 5.94 1.54
C VAL A 134 21.00 6.07 3.04
N ILE A 135 20.48 5.03 3.68
CA ILE A 135 20.28 5.00 5.13
C ILE A 135 21.19 3.97 5.81
N ASP A 136 21.42 4.16 7.10
CA ASP A 136 21.86 3.09 7.98
C ASP A 136 20.63 2.46 8.66
N PRO A 137 20.26 1.21 8.34
CA PRO A 137 19.06 0.60 8.89
C PRO A 137 19.18 0.15 10.35
N THR A 138 20.35 0.36 10.97
CA THR A 138 20.68 -0.11 12.32
C THR A 138 20.66 1.00 13.38
N ILE A 139 20.58 2.25 12.96
CA ILE A 139 20.63 3.41 13.87
C ILE A 139 19.23 3.92 14.16
N ALA A 140 18.82 3.85 15.43
CA ALA A 140 17.52 4.36 15.86
C ALA A 140 17.57 5.89 16.10
N ASN A 141 16.52 6.58 15.64
CA ASN A 141 16.32 8.02 15.84
C ASN A 141 17.50 8.88 15.39
N ALA A 142 18.22 8.47 14.36
CA ALA A 142 19.29 9.24 13.78
C ALA A 142 19.65 8.77 12.37
N GLN A 143 20.20 9.68 11.56
CA GLN A 143 20.90 9.37 10.31
C GLN A 143 22.05 10.35 10.13
N GLY A 144 23.28 9.82 9.95
CA GLY A 144 24.47 10.66 9.85
C GLY A 144 24.68 11.51 11.09
N TYR A 145 24.64 12.84 10.93
CA TYR A 145 24.79 13.78 12.01
C TYR A 145 23.45 14.25 12.63
N ASP A 146 22.33 13.89 12.00
CA ASP A 146 21.00 14.29 12.45
C ASP A 146 20.52 13.33 13.53
N VAL A 147 20.28 13.84 14.74
CA VAL A 147 19.87 13.08 15.92
C VAL A 147 18.54 13.63 16.45
N GLY A 148 17.55 12.76 16.58
CA GLY A 148 16.22 13.08 17.06
C GLY A 148 15.17 12.08 16.56
N THR A 149 14.06 11.98 17.27
CA THR A 149 12.98 11.03 16.90
C THR A 149 12.40 11.32 15.53
N GLN A 150 12.42 12.58 15.07
CA GLN A 150 11.98 12.97 13.74
C GLN A 150 12.83 12.37 12.62
N TYR A 151 14.07 11.98 12.89
CA TYR A 151 14.98 11.37 11.92
C TYR A 151 14.97 9.84 11.94
N GLN A 152 14.02 9.24 12.66
CA GLN A 152 13.82 7.79 12.60
C GLN A 152 13.49 7.35 11.17
N THR A 153 14.22 6.32 10.70
CA THR A 153 14.01 5.76 9.37
C THR A 153 12.74 4.94 9.30
N GLY A 154 12.06 5.02 8.15
CA GLY A 154 10.81 4.27 7.92
C GLY A 154 10.34 4.29 6.49
N ILE A 155 9.50 3.34 6.13
CA ILE A 155 8.74 3.28 4.88
C ILE A 155 7.27 3.14 5.27
N TYR A 156 6.44 4.07 4.79
CA TYR A 156 5.01 4.07 5.06
C TYR A 156 4.24 3.84 3.76
N TYR A 157 3.39 2.83 3.75
CA TYR A 157 2.63 2.40 2.58
C TYR A 157 1.15 2.79 2.73
N ALA A 158 0.50 3.13 1.61
CA ALA A 158 -0.89 3.54 1.58
C ALA A 158 -1.86 2.39 1.22
N ASP A 159 -1.34 1.30 0.64
CA ASP A 159 -2.13 0.16 0.17
C ASP A 159 -1.40 -1.19 0.34
N ASP A 160 -2.15 -2.29 0.13
CA ASP A 160 -1.64 -3.65 0.30
C ASP A 160 -0.60 -4.06 -0.75
N ALA A 161 -0.66 -3.56 -1.98
CA ALA A 161 0.30 -3.90 -3.02
C ALA A 161 1.68 -3.29 -2.71
N ALA A 162 1.70 -2.03 -2.27
CA ALA A 162 2.91 -1.38 -1.78
C ALA A 162 3.46 -2.10 -0.53
N ARG A 163 2.58 -2.50 0.41
CA ARG A 163 2.98 -3.27 1.59
C ARG A 163 3.73 -4.54 1.22
N GLU A 164 3.17 -5.37 0.33
CA GLU A 164 3.77 -6.64 -0.07
C GLU A 164 5.18 -6.45 -0.67
N THR A 165 5.35 -5.42 -1.50
CA THR A 165 6.64 -5.09 -2.10
C THR A 165 7.65 -4.63 -1.05
N VAL A 166 7.25 -3.69 -0.18
CA VAL A 166 8.11 -3.16 0.89
C VAL A 166 8.53 -4.26 1.85
N GLU A 167 7.60 -5.10 2.33
CA GLU A 167 7.88 -6.18 3.26
C GLU A 167 8.85 -7.22 2.66
N ARG A 168 8.67 -7.56 1.37
CA ARG A 168 9.53 -8.51 0.66
C ARG A 168 10.98 -8.03 0.58
N ILE A 169 11.21 -6.77 0.22
CA ILE A 169 12.56 -6.22 0.12
C ILE A 169 13.16 -6.01 1.50
N THR A 170 12.37 -5.51 2.44
CA THR A 170 12.80 -5.34 3.83
C THR A 170 13.23 -6.65 4.48
N ALA A 171 12.58 -7.76 4.14
CA ALA A 171 12.97 -9.08 4.65
C ALA A 171 14.40 -9.46 4.22
N ILE A 172 14.84 -9.04 3.03
CA ILE A 172 16.21 -9.25 2.55
C ILE A 172 17.19 -8.38 3.35
N GLU A 173 16.83 -7.11 3.57
CA GLU A 173 17.71 -6.18 4.32
C GLU A 173 17.84 -6.59 5.80
N ARG A 174 16.78 -7.08 6.42
CA ARG A 174 16.83 -7.62 7.78
C ARG A 174 17.79 -8.81 7.94
N GLN A 175 17.95 -9.64 6.91
CA GLN A 175 18.90 -10.74 6.95
C GLN A 175 20.37 -10.28 6.91
N ARG A 176 20.62 -9.07 6.42
CA ARG A 176 21.95 -8.47 6.31
C ARG A 176 22.37 -7.70 7.55
N ASN A 177 21.40 -7.33 8.40
CA ASN A 177 21.63 -6.46 9.54
C ASN A 177 21.05 -7.08 10.81
N GLU A 178 21.90 -7.41 11.79
CA GLU A 178 21.47 -7.98 13.07
C GLU A 178 20.59 -7.03 13.89
N SER A 179 20.85 -5.72 13.78
CA SER A 179 20.10 -4.68 14.48
C SER A 179 19.31 -3.86 13.45
N PHE A 180 18.09 -4.27 13.13
CA PHE A 180 17.27 -3.57 12.16
C PHE A 180 16.18 -2.75 12.86
N VAL A 181 16.18 -1.42 12.65
CA VAL A 181 15.30 -0.48 13.34
C VAL A 181 14.35 0.32 12.42
N VAL A 182 14.41 0.07 11.10
CA VAL A 182 13.55 0.80 10.14
C VAL A 182 12.08 0.47 10.39
N GLU A 183 11.26 1.49 10.52
CA GLU A 183 9.81 1.35 10.66
C GLU A 183 9.17 0.95 9.33
N ILE A 184 8.41 -0.15 9.30
CA ILE A 184 7.59 -0.55 8.16
C ILE A 184 6.15 -0.57 8.63
N LYS A 185 5.36 0.42 8.24
CA LYS A 185 4.02 0.66 8.78
C LYS A 185 3.07 1.16 7.69
N PRO A 186 1.75 1.00 7.87
CA PRO A 186 0.81 1.75 7.05
C PRO A 186 0.99 3.27 7.28
N LEU A 187 0.72 4.05 6.25
CA LEU A 187 0.55 5.48 6.42
C LEU A 187 -0.71 5.73 7.26
N GLU A 188 -0.56 6.42 8.38
CA GLU A 188 -1.70 6.85 9.20
C GLU A 188 -2.10 8.27 8.87
N ARG A 189 -1.11 9.13 8.61
CA ARG A 189 -1.28 10.52 8.21
C ARG A 189 0.00 11.11 7.65
N PHE A 190 -0.17 12.09 6.76
CA PHE A 190 0.92 12.90 6.23
C PHE A 190 0.47 14.36 6.14
N TYR A 191 1.38 15.26 6.46
CA TYR A 191 1.22 16.70 6.29
C TYR A 191 2.44 17.23 5.55
N GLU A 192 2.22 17.99 4.48
CA GLU A 192 3.32 18.68 3.80
C GLU A 192 4.01 19.64 4.75
N ALA A 193 5.31 19.71 4.65
CA ALA A 193 6.10 20.70 5.38
C ALA A 193 5.85 22.09 4.80
N GLU A 194 6.24 23.10 5.58
CA GLU A 194 6.10 24.49 5.20
C GLU A 194 6.87 24.77 3.89
N GLU A 195 6.38 25.74 3.10
CA GLU A 195 6.89 26.09 1.76
C GLU A 195 8.43 26.28 1.69
N TYR A 196 9.02 26.81 2.77
CA TYR A 196 10.47 27.01 2.82
C TYR A 196 11.29 25.71 2.96
N HIS A 197 10.61 24.57 3.10
CA HIS A 197 11.24 23.25 3.13
C HIS A 197 11.18 22.50 1.80
N GLN A 198 10.36 22.98 0.84
CA GLN A 198 10.18 22.36 -0.47
C GLN A 198 11.34 22.62 -1.42
#